data_6f3b9a1066c9af388a067d5446485e6d
#
_entry.id   6f3b9a1066c9af388a067d5446485e6d
#
_cell.length_a   1.000
_cell.length_b   1.000
_cell.length_c   1.000
_cell.angle_alpha   90.00
_cell.angle_beta   90.00
_cell.angle_gamma   90.00
#
_symmetry.space_group_name_H-M   'P 1'
#
loop_
_entity.id
_entity.type
_entity.pdbx_description
1 polymer ?
#
loop_
_entity_poly.entity_id
_entity_poly.type
_entity_poly.pdbx_seq_one_letter_code
_entity_poly.pdbx_strand_id
1 'polypeptide(L)'
;MKQKGIAIIGSVGVPANYGGFETLAENLVKFHALGSPHPLTVYCSAGSYPIRKETYLSARLRFVPFSANGIQSIPYDILSLISALWCGASVVLVLGVSGAIIFPLVRLFSSTRIVTNIDGIEWRRRKWRGLAKVFLRFSEKMAVRFSHEVISDNGVIAQYVKDIYGRDSHVIAYGGDQSSAVSANGLGEYNFPSSYALSICRIEPENNVDIILDVFSRTDTANLVMVGNWDGSNYGRMLREKYSSCTNVRLVDPIYDLGKLTTLRTRASFYIHGHSAGGTNPSLVEAMHAGRPVFAFDCNYNRNTTEDGAFYFGTGEELQNLIASKKRNDLEKAGRDMMEIANRRFTWRVIAEQYFALLYK
;
A
#
# COMPACT_ATOMS: atom_id res chain seq x y z
N MET A 1 10.55 -36.05 4.34
CA MET A 1 10.31 -34.99 3.32
C MET A 1 10.99 -33.71 3.76
N LYS A 2 11.84 -33.07 2.92
CA LYS A 2 12.40 -31.76 3.25
C LYS A 2 11.24 -30.76 3.39
N GLN A 3 11.17 -30.05 4.53
CA GLN A 3 10.16 -29.00 4.71
C GLN A 3 10.31 -27.95 3.61
N LYS A 4 9.20 -27.60 2.96
CA LYS A 4 9.18 -26.57 1.91
C LYS A 4 9.48 -25.21 2.54
N GLY A 5 10.70 -24.69 2.36
CA GLY A 5 11.06 -23.35 2.82
C GLY A 5 10.42 -22.26 1.96
N ILE A 6 9.90 -21.22 2.61
CA ILE A 6 9.33 -20.03 1.96
C ILE A 6 10.33 -18.87 2.13
N ALA A 7 10.56 -18.11 1.05
CA ALA A 7 11.33 -16.87 1.10
C ALA A 7 10.46 -15.69 0.66
N ILE A 8 10.55 -14.56 1.35
CA ILE A 8 9.95 -13.27 0.95
C ILE A 8 11.08 -12.33 0.57
N ILE A 9 11.00 -11.75 -0.64
CA ILE A 9 11.97 -10.80 -1.19
C ILE A 9 11.24 -9.59 -1.78
N GLY A 10 11.97 -8.50 -2.07
CA GLY A 10 11.41 -7.33 -2.78
C GLY A 10 10.83 -6.24 -1.86
N SER A 11 11.02 -6.36 -0.55
CA SER A 11 10.70 -5.31 0.42
C SER A 11 11.96 -4.83 1.13
N VAL A 12 11.89 -3.69 1.82
CA VAL A 12 13.01 -3.26 2.70
C VAL A 12 13.25 -4.26 3.81
N GLY A 13 12.22 -4.98 4.26
CA GLY A 13 12.29 -6.06 5.24
C GLY A 13 11.36 -5.88 6.43
N VAL A 14 11.62 -6.65 7.50
CA VAL A 14 10.83 -6.63 8.74
C VAL A 14 11.74 -6.47 9.97
N PRO A 15 11.28 -5.82 11.08
CA PRO A 15 9.97 -5.19 11.24
C PRO A 15 9.77 -4.01 10.29
N ALA A 16 8.51 -3.74 9.91
CA ALA A 16 8.18 -2.68 8.98
C ALA A 16 8.41 -1.29 9.62
N ASN A 17 9.16 -0.44 8.90
CA ASN A 17 9.32 0.96 9.30
C ASN A 17 8.32 1.85 8.53
N TYR A 18 8.23 1.66 7.21
CA TYR A 18 7.34 2.42 6.33
C TYR A 18 7.26 1.72 4.97
N GLY A 19 6.05 1.64 4.41
CA GLY A 19 5.81 1.10 3.06
C GLY A 19 4.75 0.00 3.03
N GLY A 20 4.07 -0.14 1.89
CA GLY A 20 3.01 -1.14 1.71
C GLY A 20 3.56 -2.57 1.76
N PHE A 21 4.66 -2.84 1.06
CA PHE A 21 5.27 -4.17 1.02
C PHE A 21 5.90 -4.57 2.35
N GLU A 22 6.48 -3.63 3.11
CA GLU A 22 7.01 -3.86 4.44
C GLU A 22 5.88 -4.25 5.41
N THR A 23 4.77 -3.50 5.36
CA THR A 23 3.57 -3.79 6.16
C THR A 23 2.96 -5.13 5.79
N LEU A 24 2.89 -5.45 4.49
CA LEU A 24 2.44 -6.75 4.01
C LEU A 24 3.35 -7.88 4.54
N ALA A 25 4.66 -7.76 4.32
CA ALA A 25 5.63 -8.78 4.75
C ALA A 25 5.57 -9.02 6.27
N GLU A 26 5.47 -7.94 7.06
CA GLU A 26 5.35 -8.04 8.52
C GLU A 26 4.07 -8.76 8.95
N ASN A 27 2.93 -8.45 8.34
CA ASN A 27 1.68 -9.12 8.69
C ASN A 27 1.64 -10.57 8.21
N LEU A 28 2.27 -10.91 7.09
CA LEU A 28 2.49 -12.30 6.68
C LEU A 28 3.36 -13.04 7.71
N VAL A 29 4.44 -12.43 8.24
CA VAL A 29 5.26 -13.04 9.30
C VAL A 29 4.45 -13.20 10.58
N LYS A 30 3.65 -12.21 11.00
CA LYS A 30 2.76 -12.31 12.17
C LYS A 30 1.78 -13.47 12.03
N PHE A 31 1.13 -13.60 10.87
CA PHE A 31 0.20 -14.70 10.60
C PHE A 31 0.93 -16.05 10.61
N HIS A 32 2.08 -16.13 9.95
CA HIS A 32 2.91 -17.34 9.93
C HIS A 32 3.31 -17.81 11.34
N ALA A 33 3.57 -16.90 12.24
CA ALA A 33 3.93 -17.19 13.63
C ALA A 33 2.80 -17.83 14.44
N LEU A 34 1.56 -17.80 13.96
CA LEU A 34 0.41 -18.45 14.62
C LEU A 34 0.39 -19.98 14.46
N GLY A 35 1.34 -20.58 13.77
CA GLY A 35 1.45 -22.04 13.72
C GLY A 35 1.75 -22.64 12.34
N SER A 36 2.36 -21.90 11.43
CA SER A 36 2.80 -22.50 10.16
C SER A 36 3.96 -23.48 10.39
N PRO A 37 3.92 -24.67 9.79
CA PRO A 37 4.98 -25.68 9.93
C PRO A 37 6.17 -25.42 8.99
N HIS A 38 6.08 -24.50 8.05
CA HIS A 38 7.08 -24.28 7.01
C HIS A 38 8.12 -23.23 7.46
N PRO A 39 9.43 -23.44 7.23
CA PRO A 39 10.43 -22.41 7.50
C PRO A 39 10.19 -21.15 6.64
N LEU A 40 10.22 -19.97 7.26
CA LEU A 40 10.06 -18.69 6.60
C LEU A 40 11.36 -17.89 6.70
N THR A 41 11.81 -17.32 5.57
CA THR A 41 12.94 -16.40 5.50
C THR A 41 12.50 -15.10 4.86
N VAL A 42 12.85 -13.96 5.45
CA VAL A 42 12.62 -12.62 4.87
C VAL A 42 13.95 -11.98 4.56
N TYR A 43 14.08 -11.46 3.34
CA TYR A 43 15.26 -10.72 2.91
C TYR A 43 15.08 -9.24 3.24
N CYS A 44 16.13 -8.64 3.82
CA CYS A 44 16.12 -7.28 4.34
C CYS A 44 17.26 -6.45 3.73
N SER A 45 17.00 -5.18 3.47
CA SER A 45 18.00 -4.21 3.04
C SER A 45 18.92 -3.86 4.21
N ALA A 46 20.20 -4.22 4.12
CA ALA A 46 21.15 -4.09 5.23
C ALA A 46 21.33 -2.65 5.73
N GLY A 47 21.23 -1.66 4.83
CA GLY A 47 21.36 -0.24 5.16
C GLY A 47 20.18 0.34 5.94
N SER A 48 19.04 -0.35 5.94
CA SER A 48 17.82 0.12 6.61
C SER A 48 17.70 -0.37 8.06
N TYR A 49 18.56 -1.29 8.50
CA TYR A 49 18.53 -1.88 9.82
C TYR A 49 19.88 -1.71 10.52
N PRO A 50 20.03 -0.72 11.44
CA PRO A 50 21.24 -0.53 12.23
C PRO A 50 21.60 -1.75 13.07
N ILE A 51 20.57 -2.41 13.63
CA ILE A 51 20.70 -3.65 14.39
C ILE A 51 20.16 -4.81 13.56
N ARG A 52 21.03 -5.72 13.14
CA ARG A 52 20.69 -6.85 12.29
C ARG A 52 20.38 -8.08 13.15
N LYS A 53 19.10 -8.24 13.49
CA LYS A 53 18.65 -9.45 14.18
C LYS A 53 18.65 -10.66 13.24
N GLU A 54 18.94 -11.84 13.73
CA GLU A 54 18.88 -13.06 12.92
C GLU A 54 17.44 -13.54 12.67
N THR A 55 16.52 -13.16 13.55
CA THR A 55 15.11 -13.58 13.49
C THR A 55 14.18 -12.44 13.85
N TYR A 56 12.98 -12.51 13.31
CA TYR A 56 11.83 -11.69 13.70
C TYR A 56 10.61 -12.61 13.80
N LEU A 57 10.03 -12.75 14.99
CA LEU A 57 8.98 -13.76 15.27
C LEU A 57 9.41 -15.16 14.76
N SER A 58 8.62 -15.76 13.86
CA SER A 58 8.89 -17.06 13.26
C SER A 58 9.82 -17.03 12.05
N ALA A 59 10.17 -15.85 11.54
CA ALA A 59 10.96 -15.70 10.33
C ALA A 59 12.46 -15.54 10.61
N ARG A 60 13.31 -16.21 9.81
CA ARG A 60 14.74 -15.92 9.71
C ARG A 60 14.95 -14.69 8.85
N LEU A 61 15.85 -13.78 9.25
CA LEU A 61 16.20 -12.59 8.48
C LEU A 61 17.54 -12.78 7.76
N ARG A 62 17.59 -12.35 6.49
CA ARG A 62 18.83 -12.31 5.71
C ARG A 62 19.03 -10.92 5.14
N PHE A 63 20.21 -10.36 5.36
CA PHE A 63 20.53 -8.99 5.00
C PHE A 63 21.34 -8.94 3.70
N VAL A 64 20.88 -8.12 2.74
CA VAL A 64 21.52 -7.88 1.44
C VAL A 64 22.08 -6.45 1.42
N PRO A 65 23.34 -6.24 0.93
CA PRO A 65 24.04 -4.94 1.02
C PRO A 65 23.57 -3.90 -0.02
N PHE A 66 22.32 -3.99 -0.48
CA PHE A 66 21.70 -3.05 -1.41
C PHE A 66 20.39 -2.51 -0.85
N SER A 67 19.96 -1.35 -1.36
CA SER A 67 18.66 -0.79 -1.04
C SER A 67 17.57 -1.52 -1.84
N ALA A 68 16.46 -1.85 -1.18
CA ALA A 68 15.27 -2.37 -1.85
C ALA A 68 14.52 -1.30 -2.68
N ASN A 69 14.96 -0.04 -2.64
CA ASN A 69 14.32 1.08 -3.31
C ASN A 69 15.22 1.67 -4.43
N GLY A 70 14.58 2.27 -5.44
CA GLY A 70 15.27 2.93 -6.54
C GLY A 70 16.02 1.95 -7.45
N ILE A 71 17.10 2.39 -8.06
CA ILE A 71 17.88 1.57 -9.02
C ILE A 71 18.57 0.39 -8.33
N GLN A 72 18.87 0.49 -7.03
CA GLN A 72 19.48 -0.59 -6.27
C GLN A 72 18.52 -1.75 -5.98
N SER A 73 17.21 -1.57 -6.16
CA SER A 73 16.24 -2.66 -6.03
C SER A 73 16.50 -3.79 -7.01
N ILE A 74 17.11 -3.52 -8.16
CA ILE A 74 17.43 -4.53 -9.17
C ILE A 74 18.48 -5.52 -8.62
N PRO A 75 19.72 -5.12 -8.25
CA PRO A 75 20.68 -6.04 -7.67
C PRO A 75 20.21 -6.60 -6.31
N TYR A 76 19.44 -5.85 -5.53
CA TYR A 76 18.87 -6.33 -4.28
C TYR A 76 17.98 -7.56 -4.51
N ASP A 77 17.01 -7.48 -5.41
CA ASP A 77 16.06 -8.56 -5.70
C ASP A 77 16.77 -9.77 -6.33
N ILE A 78 17.70 -9.51 -7.26
CA ILE A 78 18.48 -10.57 -7.92
C ILE A 78 19.29 -11.37 -6.90
N LEU A 79 20.05 -10.70 -6.03
CA LEU A 79 20.88 -11.38 -5.03
C LEU A 79 20.01 -12.07 -3.96
N SER A 80 18.91 -11.46 -3.56
CA SER A 80 17.94 -12.07 -2.64
C SER A 80 17.39 -13.36 -3.23
N LEU A 81 17.01 -13.35 -4.51
CA LEU A 81 16.48 -14.53 -5.20
C LEU A 81 17.54 -15.63 -5.32
N ILE A 82 18.75 -15.31 -5.79
CA ILE A 82 19.86 -16.27 -5.89
C ILE A 82 20.16 -16.87 -4.50
N SER A 83 20.24 -16.04 -3.47
CA SER A 83 20.46 -16.51 -2.10
C SER A 83 19.32 -17.42 -1.59
N ALA A 84 18.06 -17.10 -1.92
CA ALA A 84 16.91 -17.94 -1.58
C ALA A 84 17.00 -19.33 -2.24
N LEU A 85 17.40 -19.40 -3.51
CA LEU A 85 17.63 -20.64 -4.24
C LEU A 85 18.73 -21.49 -3.59
N TRP A 86 19.87 -20.90 -3.27
CA TRP A 86 20.98 -21.58 -2.62
C TRP A 86 20.63 -22.07 -1.21
N CYS A 87 19.76 -21.35 -0.50
CA CYS A 87 19.26 -21.77 0.81
C CYS A 87 18.16 -22.83 0.72
N GLY A 88 17.80 -23.28 -0.48
CA GLY A 88 16.81 -24.35 -0.68
C GLY A 88 15.36 -23.92 -0.49
N ALA A 89 15.04 -22.67 -0.75
CA ALA A 89 13.67 -22.21 -0.76
C ALA A 89 12.88 -22.97 -1.83
N SER A 90 11.75 -23.57 -1.46
CA SER A 90 10.85 -24.24 -2.38
C SER A 90 9.89 -23.26 -3.07
N VAL A 91 9.58 -22.17 -2.39
CA VAL A 91 8.72 -21.09 -2.88
C VAL A 91 9.36 -19.74 -2.53
N VAL A 92 9.35 -18.82 -3.49
CA VAL A 92 9.76 -17.44 -3.29
C VAL A 92 8.59 -16.52 -3.61
N LEU A 93 8.16 -15.74 -2.61
CA LEU A 93 7.26 -14.60 -2.79
C LEU A 93 8.09 -13.38 -3.15
N VAL A 94 7.87 -12.85 -4.33
CA VAL A 94 8.53 -11.64 -4.85
C VAL A 94 7.55 -10.47 -4.77
N LEU A 95 7.92 -9.44 -4.04
CA LEU A 95 7.16 -8.21 -3.89
C LEU A 95 7.73 -7.14 -4.83
N GLY A 96 7.01 -6.87 -5.92
CA GLY A 96 7.48 -6.01 -7.00
C GLY A 96 8.11 -6.78 -8.17
N VAL A 97 8.63 -6.02 -9.14
CA VAL A 97 9.08 -6.58 -10.42
C VAL A 97 10.56 -6.29 -10.73
N SER A 98 11.28 -5.57 -9.88
CA SER A 98 12.60 -5.03 -10.20
C SER A 98 13.64 -6.09 -10.61
N GLY A 99 13.65 -7.24 -9.93
CA GLY A 99 14.58 -8.35 -10.20
C GLY A 99 14.08 -9.40 -11.18
N ALA A 100 12.89 -9.23 -11.75
CA ALA A 100 12.23 -10.29 -12.54
C ALA A 100 12.95 -10.62 -13.88
N ILE A 101 13.90 -9.82 -14.29
CA ILE A 101 14.72 -10.07 -15.51
C ILE A 101 15.44 -11.41 -15.46
N ILE A 102 15.74 -11.97 -14.27
CA ILE A 102 16.40 -13.27 -14.14
C ILE A 102 15.41 -14.46 -14.02
N PHE A 103 14.11 -14.22 -13.97
CA PHE A 103 13.13 -15.31 -13.82
C PHE A 103 13.20 -16.37 -14.93
N PRO A 104 13.48 -16.04 -16.21
CA PRO A 104 13.69 -17.07 -17.23
C PRO A 104 14.79 -18.08 -16.86
N LEU A 105 15.90 -17.57 -16.30
CA LEU A 105 17.01 -18.42 -15.86
C LEU A 105 16.62 -19.25 -14.63
N VAL A 106 15.95 -18.65 -13.68
CA VAL A 106 15.45 -19.40 -12.50
C VAL A 106 14.52 -20.52 -12.93
N ARG A 107 13.62 -20.28 -13.88
CA ARG A 107 12.71 -21.28 -14.41
C ARG A 107 13.43 -22.41 -15.15
N LEU A 108 14.56 -22.11 -15.77
CA LEU A 108 15.35 -23.10 -16.50
C LEU A 108 16.19 -23.99 -15.58
N PHE A 109 16.76 -23.40 -14.51
CA PHE A 109 17.78 -24.05 -13.69
C PHE A 109 17.30 -24.42 -12.27
N SER A 110 16.05 -24.12 -11.91
CA SER A 110 15.52 -24.40 -10.57
C SER A 110 14.06 -24.88 -10.61
N SER A 111 13.72 -25.76 -9.69
CA SER A 111 12.35 -26.18 -9.42
C SER A 111 11.62 -25.29 -8.42
N THR A 112 12.26 -24.24 -7.93
CA THR A 112 11.65 -23.29 -6.99
C THR A 112 10.46 -22.56 -7.61
N ARG A 113 9.35 -22.55 -6.90
CA ARG A 113 8.15 -21.83 -7.34
C ARG A 113 8.33 -20.33 -7.09
N ILE A 114 8.00 -19.52 -8.08
CA ILE A 114 8.00 -18.06 -8.01
C ILE A 114 6.55 -17.60 -7.96
N VAL A 115 6.18 -16.90 -6.89
CA VAL A 115 4.89 -16.21 -6.73
C VAL A 115 5.20 -14.72 -6.68
N THR A 116 4.65 -13.93 -7.60
CA THR A 116 4.99 -12.50 -7.70
C THR A 116 3.78 -11.63 -7.50
N ASN A 117 3.85 -10.73 -6.53
CA ASN A 117 2.94 -9.59 -6.43
C ASN A 117 3.53 -8.46 -7.27
N ILE A 118 2.84 -8.08 -8.35
CA ILE A 118 3.32 -7.05 -9.27
C ILE A 118 3.05 -5.63 -8.77
N ASP A 119 2.36 -5.46 -7.63
CA ASP A 119 1.87 -4.16 -7.14
C ASP A 119 0.94 -3.48 -8.15
N GLY A 120 0.98 -2.14 -8.22
CA GLY A 120 0.35 -1.40 -9.31
C GLY A 120 1.21 -1.39 -10.58
N ILE A 121 0.79 -0.63 -11.59
CA ILE A 121 1.52 -0.48 -12.84
C ILE A 121 2.65 0.54 -12.66
N GLU A 122 3.76 0.11 -12.03
CA GLU A 122 4.85 1.00 -11.56
C GLU A 122 5.43 1.88 -12.68
N TRP A 123 5.62 1.33 -13.89
CA TRP A 123 6.18 2.08 -15.01
C TRP A 123 5.26 3.21 -15.53
N ARG A 124 3.98 3.25 -15.17
CA ARG A 124 3.05 4.34 -15.51
C ARG A 124 3.19 5.55 -14.59
N ARG A 125 3.85 5.41 -13.44
CA ARG A 125 4.01 6.52 -12.50
C ARG A 125 4.87 7.64 -13.10
N ARG A 126 4.48 8.89 -12.86
CA ARG A 126 5.10 10.09 -13.46
C ARG A 126 6.59 10.25 -13.14
N LYS A 127 7.06 9.66 -12.05
CA LYS A 127 8.49 9.68 -11.65
C LYS A 127 9.41 8.94 -12.63
N TRP A 128 8.90 7.97 -13.41
CA TRP A 128 9.70 7.16 -14.32
C TRP A 128 9.72 7.72 -15.73
N ARG A 129 10.91 7.92 -16.30
CA ARG A 129 11.11 8.45 -17.65
C ARG A 129 12.19 7.65 -18.40
N GLY A 130 12.18 7.72 -19.73
CA GLY A 130 13.22 7.15 -20.59
C GLY A 130 13.47 5.67 -20.36
N LEU A 131 14.75 5.28 -20.26
CA LEU A 131 15.18 3.90 -20.15
C LEU A 131 14.65 3.17 -18.91
N ALA A 132 14.49 3.87 -17.79
CA ALA A 132 13.93 3.27 -16.58
C ALA A 132 12.48 2.78 -16.78
N LYS A 133 11.68 3.54 -17.51
CA LYS A 133 10.30 3.14 -17.85
C LYS A 133 10.28 1.91 -18.75
N VAL A 134 11.16 1.86 -19.76
CA VAL A 134 11.30 0.70 -20.67
C VAL A 134 11.74 -0.54 -19.90
N PHE A 135 12.75 -0.38 -19.02
CA PHE A 135 13.24 -1.46 -18.17
C PHE A 135 12.13 -2.02 -17.27
N LEU A 136 11.40 -1.16 -16.55
CA LEU A 136 10.34 -1.60 -15.64
C LEU A 136 9.22 -2.34 -16.38
N ARG A 137 8.84 -1.85 -17.58
CA ARG A 137 7.85 -2.53 -18.41
C ARG A 137 8.34 -3.90 -18.90
N PHE A 138 9.62 -4.00 -19.27
CA PHE A 138 10.23 -5.28 -19.65
C PHE A 138 10.30 -6.23 -18.46
N SER A 139 10.71 -5.74 -17.29
CA SER A 139 10.79 -6.53 -16.06
C SER A 139 9.42 -7.02 -15.60
N GLU A 140 8.37 -6.19 -15.69
CA GLU A 140 6.98 -6.58 -15.44
C GLU A 140 6.55 -7.71 -16.39
N LYS A 141 6.89 -7.61 -17.70
CA LYS A 141 6.61 -8.68 -18.67
C LYS A 141 7.31 -9.98 -18.27
N MET A 142 8.56 -9.94 -17.80
CA MET A 142 9.27 -11.11 -17.31
C MET A 142 8.62 -11.67 -16.05
N ALA A 143 8.26 -10.82 -15.10
CA ALA A 143 7.53 -11.20 -13.90
C ALA A 143 6.24 -11.94 -14.23
N VAL A 144 5.39 -11.33 -15.05
CA VAL A 144 4.10 -11.93 -15.41
C VAL A 144 4.29 -13.24 -16.19
N ARG A 145 5.22 -13.30 -17.15
CA ARG A 145 5.38 -14.48 -18.01
C ARG A 145 6.00 -15.68 -17.30
N PHE A 146 6.97 -15.45 -16.41
CA PHE A 146 7.80 -16.51 -15.84
C PHE A 146 7.53 -16.84 -14.38
N SER A 147 6.66 -16.10 -13.68
CA SER A 147 6.16 -16.53 -12.38
C SER A 147 5.25 -17.77 -12.52
N HIS A 148 5.15 -18.56 -11.48
CA HIS A 148 4.17 -19.65 -11.41
C HIS A 148 2.78 -19.09 -11.13
N GLU A 149 2.70 -18.19 -10.16
CA GLU A 149 1.48 -17.47 -9.82
C GLU A 149 1.76 -15.97 -9.84
N VAL A 150 0.79 -15.17 -10.30
CA VAL A 150 0.84 -13.71 -10.31
C VAL A 150 -0.24 -13.18 -9.39
N ILE A 151 0.11 -12.23 -8.55
CA ILE A 151 -0.80 -11.53 -7.65
C ILE A 151 -0.91 -10.08 -8.12
N SER A 152 -2.13 -9.59 -8.19
CA SER A 152 -2.49 -8.19 -8.40
C SER A 152 -3.23 -7.68 -7.16
N ASP A 153 -2.90 -6.50 -6.69
CA ASP A 153 -3.50 -5.93 -5.48
C ASP A 153 -4.91 -5.36 -5.68
N ASN A 154 -5.36 -5.27 -6.95
CA ASN A 154 -6.65 -4.71 -7.32
C ASN A 154 -7.21 -5.38 -8.58
N GLY A 155 -8.53 -5.50 -8.68
CA GLY A 155 -9.20 -6.09 -9.84
C GLY A 155 -8.90 -5.39 -11.16
N VAL A 156 -8.68 -4.07 -11.14
CA VAL A 156 -8.29 -3.29 -12.33
C VAL A 156 -6.89 -3.69 -12.81
N ILE A 157 -5.96 -3.97 -11.87
CA ILE A 157 -4.62 -4.46 -12.21
C ILE A 157 -4.71 -5.88 -12.77
N ALA A 158 -5.56 -6.74 -12.20
CA ALA A 158 -5.78 -8.09 -12.72
C ALA A 158 -6.31 -8.05 -14.16
N GLN A 159 -7.27 -7.16 -14.44
CA GLN A 159 -7.76 -6.96 -15.80
C GLN A 159 -6.67 -6.47 -16.75
N TYR A 160 -5.85 -5.51 -16.32
CA TYR A 160 -4.68 -5.06 -17.09
C TYR A 160 -3.72 -6.22 -17.41
N VAL A 161 -3.41 -7.08 -16.43
CA VAL A 161 -2.56 -8.26 -16.66
C VAL A 161 -3.18 -9.20 -17.70
N LYS A 162 -4.48 -9.40 -17.62
CA LYS A 162 -5.23 -10.22 -18.59
C LYS A 162 -5.17 -9.62 -20.00
N ASP A 163 -5.44 -8.33 -20.13
CA ASP A 163 -5.53 -7.63 -21.42
C ASP A 163 -4.16 -7.52 -22.11
N ILE A 164 -3.10 -7.23 -21.34
CA ILE A 164 -1.77 -6.96 -21.92
C ILE A 164 -0.94 -8.22 -22.09
N TYR A 165 -1.07 -9.19 -21.17
CA TYR A 165 -0.20 -10.38 -21.15
C TYR A 165 -0.97 -11.68 -21.41
N GLY A 166 -2.29 -11.65 -21.53
CA GLY A 166 -3.13 -12.83 -21.74
C GLY A 166 -3.12 -13.80 -20.56
N ARG A 167 -2.79 -13.33 -19.36
CA ARG A 167 -2.62 -14.16 -18.17
C ARG A 167 -3.55 -13.74 -17.04
N ASP A 168 -4.15 -14.72 -16.37
CA ASP A 168 -4.91 -14.46 -15.15
C ASP A 168 -3.97 -14.22 -13.97
N SER A 169 -4.41 -13.40 -13.01
CA SER A 169 -3.74 -13.16 -11.74
C SER A 169 -4.73 -13.26 -10.58
N HIS A 170 -4.20 -13.58 -9.40
CA HIS A 170 -4.97 -13.63 -8.16
C HIS A 170 -5.11 -12.21 -7.62
N VAL A 171 -6.34 -11.78 -7.35
CA VAL A 171 -6.56 -10.46 -6.73
C VAL A 171 -6.44 -10.63 -5.23
N ILE A 172 -5.32 -10.13 -4.66
CA ILE A 172 -5.08 -10.12 -3.22
C ILE A 172 -4.61 -8.72 -2.84
N ALA A 173 -5.48 -7.99 -2.16
CA ALA A 173 -5.26 -6.60 -1.78
C ALA A 173 -4.36 -6.45 -0.54
N TYR A 174 -4.42 -5.29 0.11
CA TYR A 174 -3.78 -5.01 1.40
C TYR A 174 -4.81 -5.09 2.53
N GLY A 175 -4.35 -5.47 3.73
CA GLY A 175 -5.13 -5.33 4.95
C GLY A 175 -5.06 -3.91 5.53
N GLY A 176 -6.06 -3.54 6.34
CA GLY A 176 -6.13 -2.21 6.97
C GLY A 176 -6.60 -2.25 8.41
N ASP A 177 -6.89 -3.41 8.96
CA ASP A 177 -7.44 -3.60 10.31
C ASP A 177 -6.42 -3.41 11.44
N GLN A 178 -5.13 -3.20 11.16
CA GLN A 178 -4.13 -2.84 12.17
C GLN A 178 -4.49 -1.56 12.91
N SER A 179 -5.18 -0.63 12.26
CA SER A 179 -5.66 0.60 12.89
C SER A 179 -6.77 0.36 13.92
N SER A 180 -7.55 -0.72 13.78
CA SER A 180 -8.62 -1.08 14.70
C SER A 180 -8.13 -1.87 15.92
N ALA A 181 -6.96 -2.47 15.83
CA ALA A 181 -6.36 -3.31 16.88
C ALA A 181 -5.60 -2.51 17.96
N VAL A 182 -5.43 -1.22 17.78
CA VAL A 182 -4.65 -0.36 18.69
C VAL A 182 -5.59 0.58 19.44
N SER A 183 -5.40 0.70 20.74
CA SER A 183 -6.13 1.67 21.56
C SER A 183 -5.89 3.09 21.05
N ALA A 184 -6.95 3.88 20.99
CA ALA A 184 -6.87 5.28 20.57
C ALA A 184 -6.03 6.07 21.58
N ASN A 185 -4.96 6.70 21.10
CA ASN A 185 -4.11 7.59 21.89
C ASN A 185 -4.60 9.04 21.80
N GLY A 186 -4.39 9.80 22.87
CA GLY A 186 -4.73 11.21 22.89
C GLY A 186 -3.98 12.00 21.81
N LEU A 187 -4.66 12.97 21.20
CA LEU A 187 -4.11 13.92 20.25
C LEU A 187 -3.71 15.26 20.94
N GLY A 188 -3.39 15.21 22.25
CA GLY A 188 -3.25 16.40 23.10
C GLY A 188 -2.24 17.46 22.63
N GLU A 189 -1.27 17.07 21.81
CA GLU A 189 -0.31 18.00 21.20
C GLU A 189 -0.84 18.68 19.92
N TYR A 190 -1.97 18.18 19.38
CA TYR A 190 -2.59 18.71 18.18
C TYR A 190 -3.91 19.39 18.51
N ASN A 191 -4.00 20.69 18.26
CA ASN A 191 -5.24 21.43 18.40
C ASN A 191 -6.08 21.27 17.11
N PHE A 192 -6.73 20.12 16.95
CA PHE A 192 -7.60 19.87 15.81
C PHE A 192 -9.02 20.40 16.02
N PRO A 193 -9.71 20.84 14.94
CA PRO A 193 -11.11 21.17 14.99
C PRO A 193 -11.95 20.00 15.51
N SER A 194 -13.08 20.27 16.15
CA SER A 194 -14.02 19.25 16.64
C SER A 194 -14.66 18.43 15.50
N SER A 195 -14.77 19.02 14.32
CA SER A 195 -15.26 18.38 13.09
C SER A 195 -14.31 18.70 11.94
N TYR A 196 -13.84 17.67 11.25
CA TYR A 196 -12.91 17.82 10.12
C TYR A 196 -13.01 16.67 9.11
N ALA A 197 -12.71 16.99 7.87
CA ALA A 197 -12.34 16.01 6.86
C ALA A 197 -10.88 15.57 7.05
N LEU A 198 -10.58 14.31 6.86
CA LEU A 198 -9.23 13.78 6.97
C LEU A 198 -8.71 13.28 5.61
N SER A 199 -7.47 13.61 5.28
CA SER A 199 -6.73 12.97 4.20
C SER A 199 -5.35 12.57 4.69
N ILE A 200 -4.92 11.34 4.41
CA ILE A 200 -3.58 10.82 4.74
C ILE A 200 -2.96 10.27 3.47
N CYS A 201 -1.94 10.94 2.95
CA CYS A 201 -1.32 10.52 1.69
C CYS A 201 0.12 11.02 1.56
N ARG A 202 0.85 10.49 0.59
CA ARG A 202 2.08 11.12 0.12
C ARG A 202 1.74 12.42 -0.59
N ILE A 203 2.53 13.47 -0.36
CA ILE A 203 2.30 14.77 -1.00
C ILE A 203 2.91 14.73 -2.40
N GLU A 204 2.14 14.16 -3.31
CA GLU A 204 2.47 13.95 -4.73
C GLU A 204 1.28 14.39 -5.61
N PRO A 205 1.52 14.88 -6.83
CA PRO A 205 0.44 15.30 -7.75
C PRO A 205 -0.58 14.19 -8.06
N GLU A 206 -0.16 12.93 -8.03
CA GLU A 206 -1.02 11.76 -8.27
C GLU A 206 -2.09 11.58 -7.19
N ASN A 207 -1.94 12.26 -6.05
CA ASN A 207 -2.92 12.26 -4.96
C ASN A 207 -3.88 13.47 -5.00
N ASN A 208 -3.84 14.28 -6.06
CA ASN A 208 -4.72 15.44 -6.27
C ASN A 208 -4.79 16.37 -5.03
N VAL A 209 -3.64 16.51 -4.36
CA VAL A 209 -3.52 17.29 -3.12
C VAL A 209 -3.88 18.75 -3.34
N ASP A 210 -3.48 19.32 -4.48
CA ASP A 210 -3.78 20.67 -4.91
C ASP A 210 -5.29 20.92 -5.09
N ILE A 211 -6.01 19.97 -5.70
CA ILE A 211 -7.47 20.04 -5.86
C ILE A 211 -8.16 20.05 -4.50
N ILE A 212 -7.76 19.15 -3.59
CA ILE A 212 -8.35 19.04 -2.26
C ILE A 212 -8.10 20.32 -1.46
N LEU A 213 -6.86 20.80 -1.43
CA LEU A 213 -6.50 22.02 -0.70
C LEU A 213 -7.21 23.26 -1.25
N ASP A 214 -7.32 23.39 -2.57
CA ASP A 214 -8.01 24.51 -3.20
C ASP A 214 -9.49 24.57 -2.81
N VAL A 215 -10.19 23.43 -2.79
CA VAL A 215 -11.60 23.36 -2.36
C VAL A 215 -11.74 23.82 -0.91
N PHE A 216 -10.93 23.29 0.02
CA PHE A 216 -11.04 23.64 1.42
C PHE A 216 -10.59 25.07 1.71
N SER A 217 -9.60 25.60 0.99
CA SER A 217 -9.17 26.99 1.17
C SER A 217 -10.25 28.03 0.83
N ARG A 218 -11.26 27.64 0.05
CA ARG A 218 -12.39 28.50 -0.35
C ARG A 218 -13.69 28.21 0.38
N THR A 219 -13.67 27.26 1.33
CA THR A 219 -14.87 26.78 2.02
C THR A 219 -14.77 27.11 3.49
N ASP A 220 -15.69 27.90 4.02
CA ASP A 220 -15.74 28.25 5.45
C ASP A 220 -16.54 27.22 6.29
N THR A 221 -17.21 26.26 5.65
CA THR A 221 -18.14 25.33 6.30
C THR A 221 -17.52 24.02 6.74
N ALA A 222 -16.28 23.74 6.33
CA ALA A 222 -15.60 22.48 6.62
C ALA A 222 -14.11 22.69 6.89
N ASN A 223 -13.58 21.96 7.86
CA ASN A 223 -12.15 21.92 8.15
C ASN A 223 -11.51 20.71 7.48
N LEU A 224 -10.24 20.87 7.09
CA LEU A 224 -9.41 19.79 6.56
C LEU A 224 -8.20 19.55 7.48
N VAL A 225 -7.96 18.31 7.83
CA VAL A 225 -6.68 17.83 8.38
C VAL A 225 -6.03 16.94 7.32
N MET A 226 -4.88 17.37 6.82
CA MET A 226 -4.13 16.61 5.81
C MET A 226 -2.76 16.23 6.35
N VAL A 227 -2.52 14.92 6.48
CA VAL A 227 -1.29 14.34 7.01
C VAL A 227 -0.41 13.84 5.87
N GLY A 228 0.83 14.29 5.81
CA GLY A 228 1.79 13.84 4.80
C GLY A 228 3.17 14.46 4.95
N ASN A 229 4.14 13.96 4.18
CA ASN A 229 5.50 14.51 4.15
C ASN A 229 5.56 15.72 3.22
N TRP A 230 5.34 16.90 3.76
CA TRP A 230 5.30 18.16 3.03
C TRP A 230 6.67 18.58 2.52
N ASP A 231 7.74 18.28 3.25
CA ASP A 231 9.10 18.68 2.93
C ASP A 231 9.83 17.71 2.02
N GLY A 232 9.21 16.56 1.73
CA GLY A 232 9.79 15.51 0.88
C GLY A 232 9.97 15.89 -0.59
N SER A 233 9.30 16.95 -1.07
CA SER A 233 9.38 17.38 -2.47
C SER A 233 9.18 18.89 -2.63
N ASN A 234 9.62 19.44 -3.78
CA ASN A 234 9.32 20.85 -4.13
C ASN A 234 7.82 21.12 -4.21
N TYR A 235 7.06 20.15 -4.73
CA TYR A 235 5.60 20.24 -4.80
C TYR A 235 4.97 20.37 -3.42
N GLY A 236 5.41 19.56 -2.47
CA GLY A 236 4.92 19.63 -1.08
C GLY A 236 5.23 20.96 -0.41
N ARG A 237 6.47 21.45 -0.51
CA ARG A 237 6.89 22.74 0.06
C ARG A 237 6.09 23.91 -0.52
N MET A 238 5.90 23.93 -1.84
CA MET A 238 5.10 24.95 -2.52
C MET A 238 3.63 24.96 -2.03
N LEU A 239 3.02 23.81 -1.87
CA LEU A 239 1.64 23.72 -1.35
C LEU A 239 1.57 24.12 0.12
N ARG A 240 2.55 23.71 0.95
CA ARG A 240 2.63 24.10 2.36
C ARG A 240 2.69 25.63 2.49
N GLU A 241 3.55 26.29 1.73
CA GLU A 241 3.67 27.74 1.71
C GLU A 241 2.36 28.41 1.28
N LYS A 242 1.78 27.95 0.15
CA LYS A 242 0.56 28.53 -0.42
C LYS A 242 -0.64 28.48 0.54
N TYR A 243 -0.79 27.40 1.29
CA TYR A 243 -1.98 27.16 2.13
C TYR A 243 -1.72 27.33 3.64
N SER A 244 -0.53 27.76 4.07
CA SER A 244 -0.17 27.95 5.47
C SER A 244 -1.03 28.96 6.22
N SER A 245 -1.57 29.96 5.52
CA SER A 245 -2.43 31.00 6.10
C SER A 245 -3.91 30.61 6.18
N CYS A 246 -4.32 29.50 5.60
CA CYS A 246 -5.72 29.06 5.62
C CYS A 246 -6.08 28.54 7.02
N THR A 247 -7.04 29.18 7.67
CA THR A 247 -7.43 28.89 9.07
C THR A 247 -8.16 27.55 9.23
N ASN A 248 -8.85 27.10 8.20
CA ASN A 248 -9.62 25.86 8.16
C ASN A 248 -8.85 24.67 7.54
N VAL A 249 -7.58 24.87 7.16
CA VAL A 249 -6.70 23.81 6.64
C VAL A 249 -5.56 23.57 7.61
N ARG A 250 -5.40 22.34 8.07
CA ARG A 250 -4.29 21.90 8.93
C ARG A 250 -3.39 20.96 8.17
N LEU A 251 -2.19 21.43 7.80
CA LEU A 251 -1.15 20.65 7.15
C LEU A 251 -0.27 20.01 8.25
N VAL A 252 -0.32 18.70 8.37
CA VAL A 252 0.31 17.95 9.46
C VAL A 252 1.44 17.10 8.90
N ASP A 253 2.57 17.08 9.60
CA ASP A 253 3.70 16.22 9.26
C ASP A 253 3.37 14.74 9.47
N PRO A 254 4.16 13.80 8.92
CA PRO A 254 3.87 12.38 9.02
C PRO A 254 3.71 11.93 10.48
N ILE A 255 2.65 11.20 10.74
CA ILE A 255 2.38 10.58 12.04
C ILE A 255 2.60 9.08 11.86
N TYR A 256 3.50 8.49 12.67
CA TYR A 256 3.81 7.06 12.65
C TYR A 256 3.21 6.29 13.84
N ASP A 257 2.70 7.00 14.85
CA ASP A 257 1.99 6.39 15.98
C ASP A 257 0.61 5.90 15.53
N LEU A 258 0.43 4.59 15.55
CA LEU A 258 -0.82 3.94 15.11
C LEU A 258 -2.02 4.35 15.96
N GLY A 259 -1.84 4.58 17.26
CA GLY A 259 -2.93 5.03 18.15
C GLY A 259 -3.40 6.45 17.82
N LYS A 260 -2.46 7.35 17.51
CA LYS A 260 -2.79 8.71 17.02
C LYS A 260 -3.49 8.66 15.66
N LEU A 261 -3.00 7.84 14.72
CA LEU A 261 -3.63 7.67 13.41
C LEU A 261 -5.04 7.06 13.53
N THR A 262 -5.22 6.09 14.42
CA THR A 262 -6.54 5.52 14.74
C THR A 262 -7.48 6.59 15.26
N THR A 263 -7.03 7.41 16.22
CA THR A 263 -7.82 8.51 16.77
C THR A 263 -8.20 9.53 15.70
N LEU A 264 -7.25 9.91 14.85
CA LEU A 264 -7.53 10.83 13.73
C LEU A 264 -8.60 10.29 12.79
N ARG A 265 -8.50 9.03 12.40
CA ARG A 265 -9.48 8.40 11.49
C ARG A 265 -10.84 8.27 12.14
N THR A 266 -10.93 7.83 13.39
CA THR A 266 -12.19 7.61 14.07
C THR A 266 -12.93 8.90 14.46
N ARG A 267 -12.22 10.03 14.61
CA ARG A 267 -12.82 11.33 14.90
C ARG A 267 -13.17 12.14 13.64
N ALA A 268 -12.61 11.78 12.48
CA ALA A 268 -12.92 12.48 11.24
C ALA A 268 -14.41 12.37 10.90
N SER A 269 -14.99 13.42 10.35
CA SER A 269 -16.36 13.42 9.86
C SER A 269 -16.49 12.57 8.59
N PHE A 270 -15.47 12.66 7.71
CA PHE A 270 -15.33 11.86 6.50
C PHE A 270 -13.85 11.83 6.07
N TYR A 271 -13.52 10.86 5.22
CA TYR A 271 -12.20 10.69 4.66
C TYR A 271 -12.15 11.10 3.19
N ILE A 272 -11.13 11.86 2.80
CA ILE A 272 -10.92 12.24 1.40
C ILE A 272 -9.73 11.47 0.84
N HIS A 273 -9.96 10.78 -0.25
CA HIS A 273 -8.97 9.97 -0.94
C HIS A 273 -8.75 10.49 -2.36
N GLY A 274 -7.71 11.31 -2.53
CA GLY A 274 -7.39 11.91 -3.82
C GLY A 274 -6.58 11.03 -4.78
N HIS A 275 -6.16 9.83 -4.36
CA HIS A 275 -5.26 8.98 -5.15
C HIS A 275 -5.87 8.55 -6.49
N SER A 276 -5.13 8.80 -7.60
CA SER A 276 -5.60 8.54 -8.97
C SER A 276 -4.79 7.47 -9.71
N ALA A 277 -3.71 6.94 -9.13
CA ALA A 277 -2.81 6.00 -9.79
C ALA A 277 -2.39 4.85 -8.85
N GLY A 278 -2.30 3.65 -9.36
CA GLY A 278 -1.87 2.46 -8.60
C GLY A 278 -3.00 1.44 -8.44
N GLY A 279 -2.92 0.62 -7.41
CA GLY A 279 -3.91 -0.41 -7.08
C GLY A 279 -4.73 -0.06 -5.84
N THR A 280 -4.88 -1.04 -4.92
CA THR A 280 -5.51 -0.84 -3.62
C THR A 280 -4.59 -0.01 -2.72
N ASN A 281 -5.08 1.15 -2.27
CA ASN A 281 -4.29 2.03 -1.42
C ASN A 281 -4.50 1.70 0.07
N PRO A 282 -3.44 1.39 0.85
CA PRO A 282 -3.59 1.07 2.28
C PRO A 282 -4.31 2.14 3.09
N SER A 283 -4.05 3.43 2.83
CA SER A 283 -4.70 4.50 3.60
C SER A 283 -6.21 4.60 3.36
N LEU A 284 -6.68 4.22 2.16
CA LEU A 284 -8.11 4.09 1.87
C LEU A 284 -8.74 2.95 2.67
N VAL A 285 -8.11 1.79 2.63
CA VAL A 285 -8.60 0.60 3.35
C VAL A 285 -8.64 0.83 4.86
N GLU A 286 -7.61 1.48 5.42
CA GLU A 286 -7.59 1.87 6.84
C GLU A 286 -8.71 2.85 7.20
N ALA A 287 -9.04 3.79 6.31
CA ALA A 287 -10.16 4.72 6.50
C ALA A 287 -11.52 4.00 6.44
N MET A 288 -11.64 3.02 5.56
CA MET A 288 -12.83 2.17 5.47
C MET A 288 -13.04 1.37 6.77
N HIS A 289 -11.98 0.78 7.37
CA HIS A 289 -12.05 0.11 8.67
C HIS A 289 -12.45 1.05 9.81
N ALA A 290 -12.12 2.33 9.72
CA ALA A 290 -12.55 3.32 10.71
C ALA A 290 -14.06 3.68 10.58
N GLY A 291 -14.77 3.12 9.61
CA GLY A 291 -16.21 3.36 9.39
C GLY A 291 -16.54 4.79 8.98
N ARG A 292 -15.58 5.48 8.33
CA ARG A 292 -15.82 6.84 7.84
C ARG A 292 -16.33 6.82 6.41
N PRO A 293 -17.32 7.69 6.08
CA PRO A 293 -17.71 7.88 4.70
C PRO A 293 -16.49 8.35 3.88
N VAL A 294 -16.33 7.80 2.70
CA VAL A 294 -15.20 8.09 1.82
C VAL A 294 -15.65 8.96 0.66
N PHE A 295 -14.92 10.05 0.44
CA PHE A 295 -14.97 10.88 -0.77
C PHE A 295 -13.70 10.57 -1.57
N ALA A 296 -13.84 9.84 -2.67
CA ALA A 296 -12.72 9.34 -3.44
C ALA A 296 -12.60 10.02 -4.80
N PHE A 297 -11.37 10.24 -5.27
CA PHE A 297 -11.16 10.64 -6.65
C PHE A 297 -11.71 9.56 -7.58
N ASP A 298 -12.44 9.98 -8.62
CA ASP A 298 -13.12 9.06 -9.53
C ASP A 298 -12.13 8.37 -10.46
N CYS A 299 -11.73 7.18 -10.06
CA CYS A 299 -10.93 6.28 -10.87
C CYS A 299 -11.29 4.82 -10.58
N ASN A 300 -11.02 3.95 -11.54
CA ASN A 300 -11.41 2.54 -11.46
C ASN A 300 -10.79 1.82 -10.24
N TYR A 301 -9.60 2.20 -9.80
CA TYR A 301 -8.95 1.61 -8.62
C TYR A 301 -9.75 1.86 -7.34
N ASN A 302 -10.17 3.12 -7.14
CA ASN A 302 -10.97 3.52 -5.98
C ASN A 302 -12.35 2.89 -6.02
N ARG A 303 -13.02 2.89 -7.18
CA ARG A 303 -14.30 2.22 -7.39
C ARG A 303 -14.23 0.73 -7.07
N ASN A 304 -13.21 0.02 -7.57
CA ASN A 304 -13.02 -1.39 -7.29
C ASN A 304 -12.75 -1.67 -5.80
N THR A 305 -11.98 -0.81 -5.12
CA THR A 305 -11.68 -0.96 -3.69
C THR A 305 -12.92 -0.74 -2.84
N THR A 306 -13.72 0.26 -3.14
CA THR A 306 -14.92 0.66 -2.38
C THR A 306 -16.22 0.04 -2.91
N GLU A 307 -16.14 -0.87 -3.89
CA GLU A 307 -17.30 -1.53 -4.53
C GLU A 307 -18.38 -0.52 -4.95
N ASP A 308 -17.95 0.60 -5.54
CA ASP A 308 -18.81 1.73 -5.93
C ASP A 308 -19.61 2.38 -4.79
N GLY A 309 -19.30 2.08 -3.53
CA GLY A 309 -20.00 2.57 -2.34
C GLY A 309 -19.48 3.91 -1.79
N ALA A 310 -18.43 4.51 -2.35
CA ALA A 310 -17.93 5.83 -1.96
C ALA A 310 -18.65 6.96 -2.71
N PHE A 311 -18.41 8.20 -2.30
CA PHE A 311 -18.79 9.39 -3.07
C PHE A 311 -17.62 9.78 -3.96
N TYR A 312 -17.84 9.96 -5.27
CA TYR A 312 -16.77 10.15 -6.22
C TYR A 312 -16.74 11.57 -6.79
N PHE A 313 -15.52 12.11 -6.96
CA PHE A 313 -15.25 13.41 -7.58
C PHE A 313 -14.11 13.32 -8.58
N GLY A 314 -14.22 13.98 -9.72
CA GLY A 314 -13.15 14.16 -10.71
C GLY A 314 -12.61 15.58 -10.74
N THR A 315 -13.35 16.55 -10.14
CA THR A 315 -13.00 17.98 -10.12
C THR A 315 -13.19 18.57 -8.72
N GLY A 316 -12.58 19.75 -8.48
CA GLY A 316 -12.78 20.48 -7.23
C GLY A 316 -14.24 20.94 -7.05
N GLU A 317 -14.92 21.30 -8.13
CA GLU A 317 -16.33 21.70 -8.08
C GLU A 317 -17.23 20.53 -7.63
N GLU A 318 -17.00 19.34 -8.19
CA GLU A 318 -17.72 18.13 -7.76
C GLU A 318 -17.46 17.80 -6.28
N LEU A 319 -16.21 17.89 -5.81
CA LEU A 319 -15.89 17.69 -4.39
C LEU A 319 -16.61 18.70 -3.51
N GLN A 320 -16.62 19.98 -3.88
CA GLN A 320 -17.32 21.03 -3.14
C GLN A 320 -18.84 20.76 -3.07
N ASN A 321 -19.43 20.39 -4.19
CA ASN A 321 -20.86 20.05 -4.27
C ASN A 321 -21.20 18.80 -3.43
N LEU A 322 -20.35 17.79 -3.43
CA LEU A 322 -20.51 16.59 -2.59
C LEU A 322 -20.48 16.95 -1.10
N ILE A 323 -19.51 17.77 -0.66
CA ILE A 323 -19.39 18.21 0.74
C ILE A 323 -20.64 18.98 1.18
N ALA A 324 -21.15 19.86 0.32
CA ALA A 324 -22.32 20.68 0.63
C ALA A 324 -23.66 19.93 0.60
N SER A 325 -23.80 18.90 -0.24
CA SER A 325 -25.09 18.25 -0.52
C SER A 325 -25.37 17.04 0.36
N LYS A 326 -24.34 16.37 0.93
CA LYS A 326 -24.56 15.11 1.64
C LYS A 326 -25.15 15.32 3.02
N LYS A 327 -26.24 14.63 3.29
CA LYS A 327 -26.92 14.67 4.59
C LYS A 327 -26.24 13.68 5.55
N ARG A 328 -26.42 13.93 6.85
CA ARG A 328 -25.86 13.10 7.92
C ARG A 328 -26.20 11.60 7.76
N ASN A 329 -27.44 11.29 7.44
CA ASN A 329 -27.89 9.90 7.27
C ASN A 329 -27.18 9.20 6.12
N ASP A 330 -26.91 9.92 4.99
CA ASP A 330 -26.19 9.37 3.84
C ASP A 330 -24.73 9.08 4.21
N LEU A 331 -24.10 9.99 4.97
CA LEU A 331 -22.73 9.83 5.44
C LEU A 331 -22.61 8.65 6.43
N GLU A 332 -23.53 8.54 7.39
CA GLU A 332 -23.53 7.44 8.35
C GLU A 332 -23.75 6.07 7.67
N LYS A 333 -24.64 6.01 6.67
CA LYS A 333 -24.83 4.80 5.87
C LYS A 333 -23.56 4.44 5.11
N ALA A 334 -23.01 5.38 4.35
CA ALA A 334 -21.79 5.14 3.57
C ALA A 334 -20.61 4.70 4.46
N GLY A 335 -20.48 5.25 5.67
CA GLY A 335 -19.48 4.81 6.63
C GLY A 335 -19.64 3.36 7.07
N ARG A 336 -20.89 2.93 7.34
CA ARG A 336 -21.18 1.51 7.65
C ARG A 336 -20.90 0.59 6.48
N ASP A 337 -21.28 0.97 5.27
CA ASP A 337 -21.05 0.19 4.06
C ASP A 337 -19.53 0.03 3.81
N MET A 338 -18.73 1.10 4.01
CA MET A 338 -17.27 1.04 3.93
C MET A 338 -16.66 0.07 4.94
N MET A 339 -17.13 0.09 6.19
CA MET A 339 -16.63 -0.81 7.23
C MET A 339 -16.99 -2.29 6.93
N GLU A 340 -18.20 -2.54 6.41
CA GLU A 340 -18.61 -3.89 6.00
C GLU A 340 -17.68 -4.45 4.91
N ILE A 341 -17.46 -3.67 3.83
CA ILE A 341 -16.55 -4.04 2.75
C ILE A 341 -15.14 -4.31 3.28
N ALA A 342 -14.64 -3.41 4.15
CA ALA A 342 -13.30 -3.54 4.73
C ALA A 342 -13.17 -4.82 5.57
N ASN A 343 -14.12 -5.09 6.45
CA ASN A 343 -14.10 -6.28 7.30
C ASN A 343 -14.19 -7.59 6.50
N ARG A 344 -14.90 -7.59 5.39
CA ARG A 344 -15.06 -8.76 4.52
C ARG A 344 -13.84 -9.02 3.64
N ARG A 345 -13.17 -7.97 3.13
CA ARG A 345 -12.15 -8.08 2.09
C ARG A 345 -10.73 -7.75 2.55
N PHE A 346 -10.57 -6.87 3.51
CA PHE A 346 -9.31 -6.16 3.77
C PHE A 346 -8.79 -6.33 5.20
N THR A 347 -9.10 -7.44 5.86
CA THR A 347 -8.41 -7.80 7.10
C THR A 347 -7.10 -8.50 6.80
N TRP A 348 -6.08 -8.29 7.62
CA TRP A 348 -4.79 -8.96 7.46
C TRP A 348 -4.91 -10.49 7.55
N ARG A 349 -5.91 -10.97 8.29
CA ARG A 349 -6.20 -12.41 8.34
C ARG A 349 -6.64 -12.93 6.96
N VAL A 350 -7.62 -12.30 6.32
CA VAL A 350 -8.11 -12.69 4.99
C VAL A 350 -6.98 -12.60 3.95
N ILE A 351 -6.21 -11.53 3.98
CA ILE A 351 -5.08 -11.32 3.07
C ILE A 351 -4.02 -12.40 3.26
N ALA A 352 -3.60 -12.67 4.51
CA ALA A 352 -2.58 -13.67 4.79
C ALA A 352 -3.05 -15.09 4.42
N GLU A 353 -4.30 -15.46 4.72
CA GLU A 353 -4.88 -16.74 4.30
C GLU A 353 -4.81 -16.93 2.78
N GLN A 354 -5.12 -15.90 1.98
CA GLN A 354 -5.02 -15.94 0.52
C GLN A 354 -3.57 -16.10 0.04
N TYR A 355 -2.61 -15.34 0.62
CA TYR A 355 -1.19 -15.49 0.29
C TYR A 355 -0.69 -16.90 0.59
N PHE A 356 -0.93 -17.40 1.81
CA PHE A 356 -0.45 -18.73 2.19
C PHE A 356 -1.14 -19.86 1.43
N ALA A 357 -2.39 -19.70 1.02
CA ALA A 357 -3.04 -20.64 0.12
C ALA A 357 -2.31 -20.79 -1.23
N LEU A 358 -1.67 -19.73 -1.73
CA LEU A 358 -0.83 -19.80 -2.92
C LEU A 358 0.58 -20.33 -2.62
N LEU A 359 1.15 -20.00 -1.47
CA LEU A 359 2.52 -20.36 -1.10
C LEU A 359 2.64 -21.85 -0.71
N TYR A 360 1.59 -22.47 -0.19
CA TYR A 360 1.60 -23.87 0.24
C TYR A 360 1.25 -24.88 -0.89
N LYS A 361 0.77 -24.42 -2.03
CA LYS A 361 0.58 -25.28 -3.22
C LYS A 361 1.91 -25.90 -3.67
#